data_03a3d9371a16de2a16265ff64b752106
#
_entry.id   03a3d9371a16de2a16265ff64b752106
#
_cell.length_a   1.000
_cell.length_b   1.000
_cell.length_c   1.000
_cell.angle_alpha   90.00
_cell.angle_beta   90.00
_cell.angle_gamma   90.00
#
_symmetry.space_group_name_H-M   'P 1'
#
loop_
_entity.id
_entity.type
_entity.pdbx_description
1 polymer ?
#
loop_
_entity_poly.entity_id
_entity_poly.type
_entity_poly.pdbx_seq_one_letter_code
_entity_poly.pdbx_strand_id
1 'polypeptide(L)'
;QFNLKAGLIEGERDVDGFFVKPVAGGGTVRATNDDFKGTTPLIPYQHIRHFKIATDNNIRMGKNYLTFNIGYQQNKREEFGNADDVTERSLFFDLKTITYTAQFHLAEINGWKNSIGVNGMQQSNSNKGVEQLIPDYNLFDFGIYGFTQKTINKVTLSGGLRFDNRNINTD
;
A
#
# COMPACT_ATOMS: atom_id res chain seq x y z
N GLN A 1 8.55 13.00 -5.80
CA GLN A 1 8.92 13.72 -4.57
C GLN A 1 8.13 15.03 -4.58
N PHE A 2 7.11 15.13 -3.73
CA PHE A 2 6.36 16.39 -3.59
C PHE A 2 7.08 17.27 -2.60
N ASN A 3 7.90 18.19 -3.08
CA ASN A 3 8.53 19.24 -2.28
C ASN A 3 7.59 20.44 -2.16
N LEU A 4 6.46 20.26 -1.52
CA LEU A 4 5.63 21.37 -1.10
C LEU A 4 6.23 21.91 0.20
N LYS A 5 7.11 22.92 0.10
CA LYS A 5 7.68 23.63 1.26
C LYS A 5 8.19 22.67 2.33
N ALA A 6 9.04 21.72 1.90
CA ALA A 6 9.51 20.63 2.74
C ALA A 6 9.98 21.14 4.09
N GLY A 7 9.45 20.54 5.16
CA GLY A 7 9.83 20.81 6.54
C GLY A 7 9.28 22.09 7.15
N LEU A 8 8.40 22.78 6.48
CA LEU A 8 7.57 23.78 7.15
C LEU A 8 6.33 23.08 7.70
N ILE A 9 6.00 23.33 8.95
CA ILE A 9 4.80 22.79 9.57
C ILE A 9 3.61 23.45 8.88
N GLU A 10 2.84 22.67 8.12
CA GLU A 10 1.68 23.18 7.39
C GLU A 10 0.65 23.70 8.40
N GLY A 11 0.31 24.96 8.27
CA GLY A 11 -0.65 25.64 9.16
C GLY A 11 -0.06 26.20 10.44
N GLU A 12 1.15 25.87 10.85
CA GLU A 12 1.77 26.54 12.01
C GLU A 12 2.35 27.91 11.63
N ARG A 13 1.83 28.91 12.31
CA ARG A 13 2.27 30.30 12.18
C ARG A 13 2.44 30.90 13.57
N ASP A 14 3.36 31.86 13.69
CA ASP A 14 3.45 32.66 14.88
C ASP A 14 2.28 33.65 15.01
N VAL A 15 2.24 34.38 16.11
CA VAL A 15 1.18 35.36 16.38
C VAL A 15 1.07 36.46 15.33
N ASP A 16 2.12 36.71 14.57
CA ASP A 16 2.18 37.69 13.49
C ASP A 16 1.84 37.08 12.11
N GLY A 17 1.52 35.77 12.08
CA GLY A 17 1.12 35.03 10.87
C GLY A 17 2.28 34.55 10.00
N PHE A 18 3.52 34.58 10.46
CA PHE A 18 4.67 34.05 9.76
C PHE A 18 4.81 32.53 9.94
N PHE A 19 5.19 31.83 8.89
CA PHE A 19 5.52 30.40 9.01
C PHE A 19 6.69 30.18 9.98
N VAL A 20 6.58 29.13 10.78
CA VAL A 20 7.59 28.74 11.74
C VAL A 20 8.14 27.35 11.45
N LYS A 21 9.34 27.08 11.92
CA LYS A 21 9.99 25.76 11.89
C LYS A 21 10.51 25.38 13.27
N PRO A 22 10.51 24.10 13.66
CA PRO A 22 11.02 23.66 14.94
C PRO A 22 12.54 23.80 15.00
N VAL A 23 13.05 23.96 16.22
CA VAL A 23 14.49 24.03 16.52
C VAL A 23 14.85 23.06 17.63
N ALA A 24 16.11 22.63 17.65
CA ALA A 24 16.68 21.85 18.74
C ALA A 24 16.54 22.58 20.09
N GLY A 25 16.30 21.83 21.18
CA GLY A 25 16.00 22.38 22.49
C GLY A 25 14.55 22.80 22.69
N GLY A 26 13.70 22.58 21.70
CA GLY A 26 12.26 22.91 21.71
C GLY A 26 11.95 24.32 21.24
N GLY A 27 10.64 24.52 20.92
CA GLY A 27 10.14 25.79 20.39
C GLY A 27 10.27 25.89 18.87
N THR A 28 9.96 27.07 18.34
CA THR A 28 9.94 27.37 16.92
C THR A 28 10.61 28.68 16.60
N VAL A 29 11.14 28.81 15.38
CA VAL A 29 11.67 30.09 14.83
C VAL A 29 11.00 30.37 13.50
N ARG A 30 10.96 31.63 13.08
CA ARG A 30 10.41 32.04 11.77
C ARG A 30 11.21 31.44 10.65
N ALA A 31 10.49 30.91 9.66
CA ALA A 31 11.08 30.43 8.45
C ALA A 31 11.67 31.57 7.61
N THR A 32 12.81 31.31 7.00
CA THR A 32 13.53 32.26 6.15
C THR A 32 13.23 32.02 4.66
N ASN A 33 13.62 32.95 3.80
CA ASN A 33 13.51 32.77 2.35
C ASN A 33 14.31 31.54 1.86
N ASP A 34 15.40 31.18 2.51
CA ASP A 34 16.20 30.02 2.14
C ASP A 34 15.47 28.71 2.49
N ASP A 35 14.72 28.68 3.59
CA ASP A 35 13.86 27.55 3.93
C ASP A 35 12.78 27.33 2.87
N PHE A 36 12.24 28.39 2.27
CA PHE A 36 11.25 28.31 1.20
C PHE A 36 11.82 27.88 -0.16
N LYS A 37 13.10 28.15 -0.40
CA LYS A 37 13.79 27.83 -1.66
C LYS A 37 14.60 26.53 -1.57
N GLY A 38 14.85 26.05 -0.36
CA GLY A 38 15.62 24.84 -0.12
C GLY A 38 14.96 23.59 -0.72
N THR A 39 15.79 22.64 -1.14
CA THR A 39 15.38 21.32 -1.61
C THR A 39 15.59 20.24 -0.55
N THR A 40 16.33 20.55 0.52
CA THR A 40 16.54 19.67 1.65
C THR A 40 15.31 19.71 2.57
N PRO A 41 14.69 18.56 2.86
CA PRO A 41 13.57 18.52 3.79
C PRO A 41 13.99 19.03 5.19
N LEU A 42 13.17 19.90 5.75
CA LEU A 42 13.29 20.31 7.15
C LEU A 42 12.37 19.43 8.01
N ILE A 43 12.65 19.33 9.30
CA ILE A 43 11.81 18.61 10.26
C ILE A 43 10.55 19.44 10.56
N PRO A 44 9.36 18.80 10.65
CA PRO A 44 9.08 17.38 10.40
C PRO A 44 8.97 17.05 8.91
N TYR A 45 9.42 15.86 8.52
CA TYR A 45 9.24 15.39 7.15
C TYR A 45 9.05 13.86 7.08
N GLN A 46 8.55 13.40 5.94
CA GLN A 46 8.39 11.99 5.63
C GLN A 46 9.26 11.61 4.44
N HIS A 47 9.90 10.44 4.55
CA HIS A 47 10.62 9.82 3.44
C HIS A 47 9.93 8.51 3.07
N ILE A 48 9.31 8.48 1.89
CA ILE A 48 8.56 7.31 1.42
C ILE A 48 9.31 6.69 0.24
N ARG A 49 9.60 5.39 0.34
CA ARG A 49 10.15 4.58 -0.73
C ARG A 49 9.17 3.48 -1.06
N HIS A 50 8.71 3.45 -2.30
CA HIS A 50 7.78 2.44 -2.77
C HIS A 50 8.36 1.72 -3.98
N PHE A 51 8.44 0.40 -3.88
CA PHE A 51 8.80 -0.51 -4.96
C PHE A 51 7.64 -1.44 -5.26
N LYS A 52 7.33 -1.65 -6.55
CA LYS A 52 6.30 -2.59 -6.98
C LYS A 52 6.75 -3.28 -8.26
N ILE A 53 6.53 -4.59 -8.31
CA ILE A 53 6.62 -5.41 -9.51
C ILE A 53 5.39 -6.30 -9.59
N ALA A 54 4.80 -6.44 -10.77
CA ALA A 54 3.64 -7.29 -10.99
C ALA A 54 3.69 -7.91 -12.39
N THR A 55 3.09 -9.09 -12.53
CA THR A 55 2.94 -9.77 -13.82
C THR A 55 1.48 -10.11 -14.02
N ASP A 56 1.02 -9.93 -15.26
CA ASP A 56 -0.30 -10.36 -15.75
C ASP A 56 -0.09 -11.37 -16.87
N ASN A 57 -0.60 -12.58 -16.66
CA ASN A 57 -0.35 -13.69 -17.59
C ASN A 57 -1.66 -14.32 -18.01
N ASN A 58 -1.76 -14.63 -19.31
CA ASN A 58 -2.87 -15.37 -19.90
C ASN A 58 -2.31 -16.57 -20.66
N ILE A 59 -2.65 -17.77 -20.23
CA ILE A 59 -2.19 -19.03 -20.82
C ILE A 59 -3.38 -19.71 -21.47
N ARG A 60 -3.34 -19.85 -22.79
CA ARG A 60 -4.39 -20.56 -23.54
C ARG A 60 -4.15 -22.07 -23.47
N MET A 61 -5.17 -22.84 -23.15
CA MET A 61 -5.17 -24.30 -23.06
C MET A 61 -6.32 -24.86 -23.91
N GLY A 62 -6.12 -24.90 -25.23
CA GLY A 62 -7.17 -25.26 -26.16
C GLY A 62 -8.31 -24.24 -26.17
N LYS A 63 -9.51 -24.66 -25.77
CA LYS A 63 -10.68 -23.78 -25.62
C LYS A 63 -10.80 -23.13 -24.25
N ASN A 64 -9.97 -23.56 -23.28
CA ASN A 64 -9.88 -22.99 -21.94
C ASN A 64 -8.75 -21.97 -21.87
N TYR A 65 -8.70 -21.18 -20.80
CA TYR A 65 -7.54 -20.34 -20.51
C TYR A 65 -7.37 -20.13 -19.01
N LEU A 66 -6.13 -19.95 -18.61
CA LEU A 66 -5.73 -19.60 -17.26
C LEU A 66 -5.24 -18.16 -17.26
N THR A 67 -5.84 -17.33 -16.40
CA THR A 67 -5.27 -16.05 -15.99
C THR A 67 -4.48 -16.25 -14.71
N PHE A 68 -3.26 -15.74 -14.67
CA PHE A 68 -2.41 -15.84 -13.50
C PHE A 68 -1.67 -14.54 -13.30
N ASN A 69 -1.86 -13.93 -12.13
CA ASN A 69 -1.26 -12.66 -11.76
C ASN A 69 -0.55 -12.82 -10.42
N ILE A 70 0.66 -12.27 -10.34
CA ILE A 70 1.41 -12.18 -9.10
C ILE A 70 2.01 -10.79 -8.99
N GLY A 71 1.98 -10.23 -7.79
CA GLY A 71 2.54 -8.93 -7.49
C GLY A 71 3.35 -8.96 -6.19
N TYR A 72 4.44 -8.23 -6.19
CA TYR A 72 5.19 -7.91 -4.98
C TYR A 72 5.29 -6.40 -4.85
N GLN A 73 5.08 -5.91 -3.65
CA GLN A 73 5.33 -4.52 -3.32
C GLN A 73 5.99 -4.39 -1.95
N GLN A 74 6.84 -3.38 -1.84
CA GLN A 74 7.41 -2.94 -0.58
C GLN A 74 7.21 -1.44 -0.44
N ASN A 75 6.67 -1.03 0.70
CA ASN A 75 6.54 0.36 1.09
C ASN A 75 7.33 0.60 2.38
N LYS A 76 8.31 1.49 2.31
CA LYS A 76 9.03 1.98 3.48
C LYS A 76 8.62 3.42 3.70
N ARG A 77 8.05 3.71 4.87
CA ARG A 77 7.68 5.04 5.30
C ARG A 77 8.44 5.39 6.55
N GLU A 78 9.25 6.40 6.45
CA GLU A 78 10.07 6.94 7.54
C GLU A 78 9.55 8.35 7.87
N GLU A 79 9.38 8.65 9.14
CA GLU A 79 9.04 9.98 9.63
C GLU A 79 10.16 10.48 10.55
N PHE A 80 10.53 11.73 10.35
CA PHE A 80 11.56 12.42 11.12
C PHE A 80 10.91 13.64 11.76
N GLY A 81 10.71 13.61 13.07
CA GLY A 81 10.00 14.64 13.82
C GLY A 81 10.82 15.25 14.96
N ASN A 82 11.94 14.62 15.33
CA ASN A 82 12.76 15.08 16.46
C ASN A 82 13.72 16.18 16.02
N ALA A 83 13.51 17.41 16.53
CA ALA A 83 14.37 18.54 16.20
C ALA A 83 15.73 18.47 16.91
N ASP A 84 15.86 17.69 18.00
CA ASP A 84 17.11 17.49 18.74
C ASP A 84 18.00 16.44 18.08
N ASP A 85 17.39 15.46 17.40
CA ASP A 85 18.09 14.46 16.58
C ASP A 85 17.40 14.30 15.21
N VAL A 86 17.88 15.05 14.24
CA VAL A 86 17.36 15.04 12.86
C VAL A 86 17.53 13.72 12.13
N THR A 87 18.29 12.77 12.69
CA THR A 87 18.50 11.44 12.12
C THR A 87 17.59 10.38 12.74
N GLU A 88 16.92 10.72 13.84
CA GLU A 88 15.98 9.84 14.51
C GLU A 88 14.74 9.62 13.66
N ARG A 89 14.41 8.36 13.47
CA ARG A 89 13.17 7.94 12.83
C ARG A 89 12.10 7.78 13.87
N SER A 90 11.27 8.79 14.06
CA SER A 90 10.14 8.73 15.00
C SER A 90 9.24 7.56 14.64
N LEU A 91 8.89 7.43 13.35
CA LEU A 91 8.16 6.28 12.82
C LEU A 91 8.95 5.64 11.66
N PHE A 92 8.95 4.31 11.58
CA PHE A 92 9.46 3.59 10.43
C PHE A 92 8.68 2.30 10.21
N PHE A 93 7.88 2.27 9.15
CA PHE A 93 7.16 1.09 8.69
C PHE A 93 7.84 0.49 7.47
N ASP A 94 8.11 -0.82 7.50
CA ASP A 94 8.58 -1.61 6.37
C ASP A 94 7.50 -2.65 6.02
N LEU A 95 6.58 -2.24 5.14
CA LEU A 95 5.44 -3.04 4.71
C LEU A 95 5.79 -3.79 3.43
N LYS A 96 5.69 -5.12 3.46
CA LYS A 96 5.87 -5.99 2.30
C LYS A 96 4.58 -6.73 2.00
N THR A 97 4.20 -6.80 0.74
CA THR A 97 2.99 -7.49 0.32
C THR A 97 3.26 -8.30 -0.94
N ILE A 98 2.86 -9.57 -0.91
CA ILE A 98 2.76 -10.44 -2.08
C ILE A 98 1.27 -10.66 -2.33
N THR A 99 0.82 -10.43 -3.55
CA THR A 99 -0.54 -10.74 -3.99
C THR A 99 -0.49 -11.79 -5.08
N TYR A 100 -1.48 -12.67 -5.11
CA TYR A 100 -1.60 -13.68 -6.15
C TYR A 100 -3.06 -13.92 -6.52
N THR A 101 -3.27 -14.19 -7.80
CA THR A 101 -4.57 -14.58 -8.36
C THR A 101 -4.34 -15.60 -9.45
N ALA A 102 -5.10 -16.69 -9.45
CA ALA A 102 -5.17 -17.63 -10.55
C ALA A 102 -6.63 -17.94 -10.82
N GLN A 103 -7.06 -17.81 -12.08
CA GLN A 103 -8.42 -18.09 -12.48
C GLN A 103 -8.42 -18.93 -13.76
N PHE A 104 -9.05 -20.09 -13.67
CA PHE A 104 -9.21 -20.98 -14.79
C PHE A 104 -10.60 -20.78 -15.41
N HIS A 105 -10.62 -20.41 -16.66
CA HIS A 105 -11.82 -20.20 -17.46
C HIS A 105 -12.07 -21.40 -18.34
N LEU A 106 -13.20 -22.04 -18.11
CA LEU A 106 -13.66 -23.19 -18.89
C LEU A 106 -14.22 -22.73 -20.24
N ALA A 107 -14.06 -23.56 -21.24
CA ALA A 107 -14.69 -23.32 -22.52
C ALA A 107 -16.20 -23.14 -22.37
N GLU A 108 -16.75 -22.22 -23.13
CA GLU A 108 -18.20 -22.04 -23.17
C GLU A 108 -18.89 -23.26 -23.76
N ILE A 109 -19.88 -23.79 -23.02
CA ILE A 109 -20.69 -24.95 -23.46
C ILE A 109 -22.16 -24.57 -23.33
N ASN A 110 -22.90 -24.59 -24.43
CA ASN A 110 -24.33 -24.28 -24.45
C ASN A 110 -24.71 -22.94 -23.81
N GLY A 111 -23.90 -21.93 -24.02
CA GLY A 111 -24.08 -20.59 -23.47
C GLY A 111 -23.68 -20.43 -21.98
N TRP A 112 -23.14 -21.48 -21.35
CA TRP A 112 -22.59 -21.44 -20.02
C TRP A 112 -21.12 -21.04 -20.05
N LYS A 113 -20.76 -20.00 -19.30
CA LYS A 113 -19.39 -19.56 -19.01
C LYS A 113 -19.10 -19.83 -17.55
N ASN A 114 -18.13 -20.68 -17.30
CA ASN A 114 -17.78 -21.08 -15.94
C ASN A 114 -16.31 -20.75 -15.67
N SER A 115 -16.00 -20.34 -14.46
CA SER A 115 -14.63 -20.18 -14.01
C SER A 115 -14.49 -20.58 -12.55
N ILE A 116 -13.30 -21.06 -12.21
CA ILE A 116 -12.89 -21.32 -10.84
C ILE A 116 -11.57 -20.59 -10.60
N GLY A 117 -11.39 -20.03 -9.42
CA GLY A 117 -10.20 -19.29 -9.12
C GLY A 117 -9.80 -19.32 -7.66
N VAL A 118 -8.55 -18.97 -7.45
CA VAL A 118 -7.96 -18.73 -6.15
C VAL A 118 -7.29 -17.36 -6.15
N ASN A 119 -7.29 -16.69 -5.02
CA ASN A 119 -6.54 -15.46 -4.82
C ASN A 119 -6.18 -15.31 -3.36
N GLY A 120 -5.27 -14.42 -3.10
CA GLY A 120 -4.91 -14.09 -1.73
C GLY A 120 -3.71 -13.16 -1.66
N MET A 121 -3.25 -12.95 -0.46
CA MET A 121 -2.05 -12.18 -0.22
C MET A 121 -1.31 -12.67 1.02
N GLN A 122 -0.03 -12.40 1.03
CA GLN A 122 0.81 -12.42 2.22
C GLN A 122 1.32 -11.00 2.45
N GLN A 123 1.16 -10.51 3.67
CA GLN A 123 1.61 -9.18 4.05
C GLN A 123 2.34 -9.24 5.38
N SER A 124 3.45 -8.53 5.49
CA SER A 124 4.17 -8.33 6.74
C SER A 124 4.49 -6.86 6.94
N ASN A 125 4.36 -6.40 8.17
CA ASN A 125 4.81 -5.08 8.59
C ASN A 125 5.84 -5.24 9.71
N SER A 126 6.91 -4.46 9.63
CA SER A 126 7.89 -4.34 10.71
C SER A 126 8.12 -2.88 11.04
N ASN A 127 8.00 -2.57 12.34
CA ASN A 127 8.33 -1.25 12.88
C ASN A 127 9.81 -1.20 13.22
N LYS A 128 10.45 -0.12 12.80
CA LYS A 128 11.89 0.11 13.01
C LYS A 128 12.18 1.52 13.52
N GLY A 129 11.12 2.27 13.82
CA GLY A 129 11.18 3.60 14.44
C GLY A 129 11.19 3.51 15.97
N VAL A 130 11.33 4.66 16.60
CA VAL A 130 11.28 4.79 18.06
C VAL A 130 9.86 4.57 18.56
N GLU A 131 8.87 5.08 17.83
CA GLU A 131 7.47 4.94 18.16
C GLU A 131 6.85 3.74 17.43
N GLN A 132 6.00 3.01 18.15
CA GLN A 132 5.27 1.87 17.60
C GLN A 132 3.78 2.18 17.59
N LEU A 133 3.26 2.66 16.45
CA LEU A 133 1.83 2.94 16.28
C LEU A 133 1.02 1.70 15.90
N ILE A 134 1.61 0.80 15.15
CA ILE A 134 1.00 -0.43 14.68
C ILE A 134 1.91 -1.57 15.09
N PRO A 135 1.43 -2.64 15.70
CA PRO A 135 2.26 -3.79 16.05
C PRO A 135 2.88 -4.41 14.79
N ASP A 136 3.99 -5.09 14.94
CA ASP A 136 4.51 -5.96 13.91
C ASP A 136 3.50 -7.06 13.63
N TYR A 137 3.30 -7.40 12.38
CA TYR A 137 2.35 -8.45 12.03
C TYR A 137 2.75 -9.21 10.77
N ASN A 138 2.26 -10.45 10.72
CA ASN A 138 2.23 -11.28 9.53
C ASN A 138 0.78 -11.66 9.23
N LEU A 139 0.34 -11.35 8.03
CA LEU A 139 -1.00 -11.67 7.53
C LEU A 139 -0.88 -12.60 6.34
N PHE A 140 -1.68 -13.65 6.37
CA PHE A 140 -1.89 -14.52 5.21
C PHE A 140 -3.38 -14.64 4.95
N ASP A 141 -3.81 -14.38 3.73
CA ASP A 141 -5.16 -14.69 3.31
C ASP A 141 -5.19 -15.53 2.02
N PHE A 142 -6.24 -16.32 1.94
CA PHE A 142 -6.49 -17.24 0.83
C PHE A 142 -7.98 -17.30 0.59
N GLY A 143 -8.38 -17.19 -0.65
CA GLY A 143 -9.75 -17.34 -1.10
C GLY A 143 -9.86 -18.29 -2.29
N ILE A 144 -10.90 -19.12 -2.31
CA ILE A 144 -11.29 -19.92 -3.45
C ILE A 144 -12.70 -19.52 -3.88
N TYR A 145 -12.94 -19.43 -5.17
CA TYR A 145 -14.24 -19.04 -5.70
C TYR A 145 -14.58 -19.77 -6.99
N GLY A 146 -15.87 -19.92 -7.21
CA GLY A 146 -16.46 -20.39 -8.47
C GLY A 146 -17.47 -19.38 -8.99
N PHE A 147 -17.48 -19.15 -10.28
CA PHE A 147 -18.41 -18.25 -10.95
C PHE A 147 -18.99 -18.92 -12.18
N THR A 148 -20.29 -18.71 -12.38
CA THR A 148 -21.04 -19.21 -13.54
C THR A 148 -21.92 -18.11 -14.12
N GLN A 149 -22.03 -18.10 -15.44
CA GLN A 149 -22.88 -17.17 -16.17
C GLN A 149 -23.54 -17.89 -17.34
N LYS A 150 -24.81 -17.59 -17.59
CA LYS A 150 -25.53 -18.06 -18.78
C LYS A 150 -26.29 -16.92 -19.43
N THR A 151 -26.14 -16.79 -20.73
CA THR A 151 -26.95 -15.87 -21.54
C THR A 151 -28.04 -16.66 -22.30
N ILE A 152 -29.28 -16.25 -22.08
CA ILE A 152 -30.47 -16.80 -22.75
C ILE A 152 -31.15 -15.61 -23.46
N ASN A 153 -31.06 -15.60 -24.79
CA ASN A 153 -31.55 -14.49 -25.61
C ASN A 153 -30.93 -13.16 -25.19
N LYS A 154 -31.74 -12.27 -24.59
CA LYS A 154 -31.34 -10.92 -24.12
C LYS A 154 -31.10 -10.86 -22.61
N VAL A 155 -31.29 -11.97 -21.89
CA VAL A 155 -31.15 -12.04 -20.43
C VAL A 155 -29.87 -12.79 -20.07
N THR A 156 -29.05 -12.18 -19.24
CA THR A 156 -27.87 -12.83 -18.68
C THR A 156 -28.09 -13.06 -17.18
N LEU A 157 -27.98 -14.31 -16.78
CA LEU A 157 -27.99 -14.75 -15.39
C LEU A 157 -26.57 -15.10 -14.96
N SER A 158 -26.15 -14.64 -13.79
CA SER A 158 -24.84 -14.96 -13.23
C SER A 158 -24.92 -15.22 -11.74
N GLY A 159 -24.02 -16.06 -11.23
CA GLY A 159 -23.91 -16.39 -9.83
C GLY A 159 -22.54 -16.93 -9.49
N GLY A 160 -22.21 -16.93 -8.22
CA GLY A 160 -20.93 -17.46 -7.75
C GLY A 160 -20.95 -17.72 -6.25
N LEU A 161 -20.00 -18.52 -5.82
CA LEU A 161 -19.72 -18.81 -4.42
C LEU A 161 -18.25 -18.55 -4.15
N ARG A 162 -17.96 -18.12 -2.93
CA ARG A 162 -16.61 -17.81 -2.48
C ARG A 162 -16.43 -18.24 -1.03
N PHE A 163 -15.25 -18.79 -0.74
CA PHE A 163 -14.80 -19.06 0.62
C PHE A 163 -13.46 -18.34 0.81
N ASP A 164 -13.33 -17.62 1.92
CA ASP A 164 -12.14 -16.90 2.32
C ASP A 164 -11.69 -17.34 3.71
N ASN A 165 -10.37 -17.41 3.89
CA ASN A 165 -9.74 -17.59 5.17
C ASN A 165 -8.64 -16.54 5.35
N ARG A 166 -8.60 -15.90 6.50
CA ARG A 166 -7.57 -14.92 6.87
C ARG A 166 -6.97 -15.29 8.21
N ASN A 167 -5.66 -15.31 8.25
CA ASN A 167 -4.88 -15.48 9.47
C ASN A 167 -3.99 -14.24 9.65
N ILE A 168 -3.97 -13.71 10.87
CA ILE A 168 -3.10 -12.59 11.25
C ILE A 168 -2.44 -12.94 12.58
N ASN A 169 -1.12 -12.81 12.62
CA ASN A 169 -0.32 -12.95 13.83
C ASN A 169 0.34 -11.60 14.10
N THR A 170 0.22 -11.11 15.32
CA THR A 170 0.84 -9.89 15.84
C THR A 170 1.79 -10.24 16.97
N ASP A 171 2.95 -9.60 16.98
CA ASP A 171 3.93 -9.68 18.05
C ASP A 171 3.70 -8.60 19.12
#